data_acc975c576c53115b5e0467f2e977823
#
_entry.id   acc975c576c53115b5e0467f2e977823
#
_cell.length_a   1.000
_cell.length_b   1.000
_cell.length_c   1.000
_cell.angle_alpha   90.00
_cell.angle_beta   90.00
_cell.angle_gamma   90.00
#
_symmetry.space_group_name_H-M   'P 1'
#
loop_
_entity.id
_entity.type
_entity.pdbx_description
1 polymer ?
#
loop_
_entity_poly.entity_id
_entity_poly.type
_entity_poly.pdbx_seq_one_letter_code
_entity_poly.pdbx_strand_id
1 'polypeptide(L)'
;MSVSDGHGSPRITRRAALARGAGGLAAAGSLGALLAACGSSGSSGSSGTADSGGSLTGTMVLLSYPGWYGPKEFADFTKLHPGLHVKSQVSGTTGAAATLAQIENNEGAFDLSLGGVPTAAQLSQAKQLAPLDIAKVPNVKLVPAAFRTAFPWGIPTDFGKTGFAYRKDLISERPTSWKELFALAPKYSGKITMLKYDTDIQGSFLKALGYSVNTKVQSQLQAMQKQMLSFKPHLQAILETDYSKGLIEGTASIAIDYDYDVAAAQAKNHNIVWVPPTEGMAAYVEGWYAFKSSKHLDGVWDLMNFHLQPKNYASFINTTGAAYVEPAAEKYILKRITSNPSLAYDKQQLARVQFEGYLGPEQAAYRAKLWEEFLDA
;
A
#
# COMPACT_ATOMS: atom_id res chain seq x y z
N MET A 1 -44.83 10.58 13.55
CA MET A 1 -43.78 10.75 14.56
C MET A 1 -42.92 9.50 14.53
N SER A 2 -41.82 9.53 13.84
CA SER A 2 -40.77 8.51 13.91
C SER A 2 -39.47 9.18 13.44
N VAL A 3 -38.50 9.26 14.32
CA VAL A 3 -37.19 9.87 14.14
C VAL A 3 -36.26 8.78 13.62
N SER A 4 -35.68 9.00 12.46
CA SER A 4 -34.63 8.15 11.88
C SER A 4 -33.27 8.83 12.09
N ASP A 5 -32.46 8.28 12.99
CA ASP A 5 -31.06 8.67 13.17
C ASP A 5 -30.20 7.97 12.13
N GLY A 6 -29.77 8.73 11.12
CA GLY A 6 -28.81 8.33 10.12
C GLY A 6 -27.44 8.91 10.43
N HIS A 7 -26.56 8.14 11.06
CA HIS A 7 -25.12 8.48 11.15
C HIS A 7 -24.35 7.75 10.05
N GLY A 8 -24.30 8.39 8.87
CA GLY A 8 -23.40 8.02 7.79
C GLY A 8 -22.12 8.86 7.87
N SER A 9 -21.00 8.27 8.24
CA SER A 9 -19.69 8.91 8.14
C SER A 9 -19.36 9.22 6.68
N PRO A 10 -18.92 10.44 6.32
CA PRO A 10 -18.59 10.78 4.95
C PRO A 10 -17.28 10.11 4.54
N ARG A 11 -17.34 9.23 3.54
CA ARG A 11 -16.15 8.70 2.85
C ARG A 11 -15.62 9.80 1.94
N ILE A 12 -14.41 10.29 2.24
CA ILE A 12 -13.70 11.25 1.41
C ILE A 12 -13.06 10.47 0.25
N THR A 13 -13.59 10.65 -0.96
CA THR A 13 -12.95 10.15 -2.19
C THR A 13 -11.75 11.04 -2.54
N ARG A 14 -10.73 10.48 -3.20
CA ARG A 14 -9.50 11.20 -3.62
C ARG A 14 -9.74 12.53 -4.34
N ARG A 15 -10.89 12.73 -4.97
CA ARG A 15 -11.28 13.99 -5.64
C ARG A 15 -11.61 15.15 -4.70
N ALA A 16 -12.03 14.93 -3.48
CA ALA A 16 -12.41 16.00 -2.57
C ALA A 16 -11.22 16.76 -1.95
N ALA A 17 -10.01 16.18 -2.00
CA ALA A 17 -8.79 16.78 -1.46
C ALA A 17 -8.14 17.82 -2.40
N LEU A 18 -8.42 17.79 -3.70
CA LEU A 18 -7.76 18.65 -4.71
C LEU A 18 -8.47 20.00 -4.95
N ALA A 19 -9.65 20.25 -4.37
CA ALA A 19 -10.46 21.44 -4.70
C ALA A 19 -10.35 22.62 -3.71
N ARG A 20 -9.48 22.56 -2.67
CA ARG A 20 -9.41 23.61 -1.63
C ARG A 20 -8.02 24.19 -1.36
N GLY A 21 -7.22 24.37 -2.40
CA GLY A 21 -5.88 24.93 -2.26
C GLY A 21 -5.56 26.06 -3.25
N ALA A 22 -6.36 27.11 -3.30
CA ALA A 22 -5.96 28.33 -4.01
C ALA A 22 -6.58 29.54 -3.31
N GLY A 23 -5.76 30.36 -2.69
CA GLY A 23 -6.15 31.72 -2.27
C GLY A 23 -5.46 32.20 -1.00
N GLY A 24 -4.58 33.20 -1.14
CA GLY A 24 -4.21 34.08 -0.05
C GLY A 24 -2.72 34.40 0.08
N LEU A 25 -2.30 35.44 -0.62
CA LEU A 25 -0.99 36.12 -0.56
C LEU A 25 -0.85 37.05 0.66
N ALA A 26 0.39 37.17 1.14
CA ALA A 26 1.08 38.37 1.66
C ALA A 26 0.75 38.87 3.06
N ALA A 27 1.78 38.91 3.89
CA ALA A 27 2.29 40.14 4.52
C ALA A 27 3.64 39.90 5.22
N ALA A 28 4.58 40.78 4.94
CA ALA A 28 5.90 40.90 5.50
C ALA A 28 5.88 41.65 6.85
N GLY A 29 6.91 41.42 7.69
CA GLY A 29 7.19 42.36 8.77
C GLY A 29 8.08 41.86 9.90
N SER A 30 9.35 42.26 9.82
CA SER A 30 10.29 42.78 10.84
C SER A 30 10.80 41.91 11.99
N LEU A 31 12.09 41.67 11.91
CA LEU A 31 13.23 41.90 12.84
C LEU A 31 12.96 42.13 14.32
N GLY A 32 13.68 41.36 15.14
CA GLY A 32 13.96 41.68 16.54
C GLY A 32 14.96 40.71 17.14
N ALA A 33 16.24 41.07 17.08
CA ALA A 33 17.32 40.40 17.80
C ALA A 33 17.28 40.67 19.27
N LEU A 34 17.64 39.72 20.12
CA LEU A 34 18.28 39.96 21.41
C LEU A 34 19.28 38.84 21.72
N LEU A 35 20.48 39.29 21.95
CA LEU A 35 21.69 38.56 22.30
C LEU A 35 21.81 38.36 23.83
N ALA A 36 22.51 37.34 24.20
CA ALA A 36 23.45 37.17 25.28
C ALA A 36 22.95 36.91 26.69
N ALA A 37 23.41 35.77 27.26
CA ALA A 37 24.28 35.80 28.44
C ALA A 37 24.99 34.47 28.61
N CYS A 38 26.31 34.56 28.73
CA CYS A 38 27.25 33.52 29.09
C CYS A 38 27.12 33.11 30.55
N GLY A 39 27.47 31.87 30.87
CA GLY A 39 27.70 31.40 32.20
C GLY A 39 28.46 30.06 32.17
N SER A 40 29.78 30.13 32.38
CA SER A 40 30.73 29.03 32.41
C SER A 40 30.75 28.31 33.77
N SER A 41 31.14 27.07 33.72
CA SER A 41 32.07 26.35 34.58
C SER A 41 31.53 25.12 35.32
N GLY A 42 32.30 24.03 35.18
CA GLY A 42 32.33 22.95 36.17
C GLY A 42 32.44 21.55 35.57
N SER A 43 33.68 21.16 35.23
CA SER A 43 34.05 19.77 34.94
C SER A 43 33.99 18.91 36.21
N SER A 44 33.39 17.73 36.13
CA SER A 44 33.89 16.56 36.84
C SER A 44 33.41 15.30 36.13
N GLY A 45 34.37 14.49 35.67
CA GLY A 45 34.10 13.22 35.02
C GLY A 45 33.51 12.20 35.97
N SER A 46 32.57 11.48 35.48
CA SER A 46 32.14 10.18 35.98
C SER A 46 31.88 9.29 34.80
N SER A 47 32.72 8.28 34.64
CA SER A 47 32.49 7.15 33.74
C SER A 47 31.29 6.35 34.27
N GLY A 48 30.11 6.70 33.80
CA GLY A 48 28.88 5.96 33.99
C GLY A 48 28.52 5.28 32.70
N THR A 49 28.41 3.97 32.71
CA THR A 49 27.74 3.14 31.71
C THR A 49 26.44 3.84 31.32
N ALA A 50 26.35 4.21 30.03
CA ALA A 50 25.15 4.84 29.47
C ALA A 50 24.03 3.80 29.42
N ASP A 51 23.18 3.85 30.46
CA ASP A 51 21.84 3.31 30.41
C ASP A 51 21.03 4.24 29.50
N SER A 52 20.83 3.84 28.25
CA SER A 52 20.16 4.67 27.22
C SER A 52 18.63 4.65 27.38
N GLY A 53 18.14 4.84 28.60
CA GLY A 53 16.73 5.07 28.91
C GLY A 53 16.35 6.55 28.81
N GLY A 54 16.82 7.27 27.79
CA GLY A 54 16.35 8.63 27.52
C GLY A 54 14.86 8.62 27.18
N SER A 55 14.06 9.39 27.90
CA SER A 55 12.62 9.55 27.62
C SER A 55 12.45 9.97 26.16
N LEU A 56 11.77 9.13 25.38
CA LEU A 56 11.42 9.43 24.00
C LEU A 56 10.48 10.64 23.97
N THR A 57 10.89 11.71 23.29
CA THR A 57 10.11 12.95 23.22
C THR A 57 10.11 13.52 21.81
N GLY A 58 9.09 14.32 21.48
CA GLY A 58 8.98 14.99 20.19
C GLY A 58 7.78 14.54 19.37
N THR A 59 7.84 14.84 18.08
CA THR A 59 6.79 14.41 17.12
C THR A 59 7.42 13.65 15.98
N MET A 60 7.04 12.40 15.82
CA MET A 60 7.35 11.57 14.67
C MET A 60 6.32 11.79 13.57
N VAL A 61 6.76 11.84 12.31
CA VAL A 61 5.91 12.04 11.14
C VAL A 61 5.94 10.79 10.27
N LEU A 62 4.79 10.11 10.16
CA LEU A 62 4.55 9.04 9.20
C LEU A 62 4.00 9.64 7.90
N LEU A 63 4.71 9.48 6.79
CA LEU A 63 4.17 9.72 5.46
C LEU A 63 3.32 8.51 5.03
N SER A 64 2.03 8.70 4.77
CA SER A 64 1.09 7.61 4.50
C SER A 64 0.05 7.99 3.45
N TYR A 65 -0.70 7.00 2.98
CA TYR A 65 -1.87 7.25 2.12
C TYR A 65 -3.09 7.68 2.96
N PRO A 66 -4.08 8.35 2.33
CA PRO A 66 -5.31 8.72 3.03
C PRO A 66 -6.02 7.50 3.64
N GLY A 67 -6.23 7.52 4.95
CA GLY A 67 -6.91 6.42 5.66
C GLY A 67 -6.05 5.17 5.91
N TRP A 68 -4.79 5.16 5.48
CA TRP A 68 -3.87 4.02 5.62
C TRP A 68 -2.97 4.13 6.86
N TYR A 69 -3.61 4.44 8.00
CA TYR A 69 -2.98 4.47 9.32
C TYR A 69 -4.02 4.26 10.41
N GLY A 70 -3.59 3.94 11.62
CA GLY A 70 -4.45 3.69 12.78
C GLY A 70 -4.49 4.87 13.75
N PRO A 71 -5.45 5.82 13.65
CA PRO A 71 -5.50 6.95 14.58
C PRO A 71 -5.58 6.52 16.06
N LYS A 72 -6.37 5.47 16.33
CA LYS A 72 -6.47 4.87 17.67
C LYS A 72 -5.15 4.25 18.11
N GLU A 73 -4.44 3.58 17.21
CA GLU A 73 -3.13 3.00 17.46
C GLU A 73 -2.12 4.06 17.88
N PHE A 74 -2.06 5.18 17.15
CA PHE A 74 -1.16 6.29 17.49
C PHE A 74 -1.50 6.92 18.82
N ALA A 75 -2.79 7.08 19.15
CA ALA A 75 -3.24 7.56 20.44
C ALA A 75 -2.86 6.60 21.57
N ASP A 76 -2.96 5.29 21.36
CA ASP A 76 -2.59 4.28 22.36
C ASP A 76 -1.06 4.20 22.52
N PHE A 77 -0.29 4.34 21.45
CA PHE A 77 1.18 4.45 21.50
C PHE A 77 1.63 5.68 22.30
N THR A 78 1.03 6.85 22.05
CA THR A 78 1.33 8.09 22.81
C THR A 78 1.04 7.94 24.31
N LYS A 79 0.05 7.14 24.71
CA LYS A 79 -0.19 6.87 26.15
C LYS A 79 0.94 6.09 26.81
N LEU A 80 1.61 5.20 26.05
CA LEU A 80 2.79 4.46 26.53
C LEU A 80 4.04 5.33 26.54
N HIS A 81 4.12 6.32 25.67
CA HIS A 81 5.23 7.26 25.49
C HIS A 81 4.73 8.71 25.56
N PRO A 82 4.34 9.23 26.75
CA PRO A 82 3.63 10.53 26.85
C PRO A 82 4.35 11.73 26.27
N GLY A 83 5.68 11.64 26.10
CA GLY A 83 6.51 12.69 25.49
C GLY A 83 6.62 12.59 23.97
N LEU A 84 6.18 11.49 23.37
CA LEU A 84 6.37 11.18 21.94
C LEU A 84 5.01 11.12 21.23
N HIS A 85 4.83 11.96 20.25
CA HIS A 85 3.61 12.03 19.43
C HIS A 85 3.83 11.46 18.04
N VAL A 86 2.81 10.82 17.46
CA VAL A 86 2.83 10.36 16.08
C VAL A 86 1.84 11.17 15.26
N LYS A 87 2.33 11.73 14.15
CA LYS A 87 1.53 12.46 13.17
C LYS A 87 1.53 11.71 11.84
N SER A 88 0.37 11.50 11.23
CA SER A 88 0.32 11.08 9.84
C SER A 88 0.26 12.30 8.93
N GLN A 89 1.13 12.34 7.95
CA GLN A 89 1.05 13.25 6.82
C GLN A 89 0.65 12.45 5.58
N VAL A 90 -0.40 12.92 4.92
CA VAL A 90 -0.89 12.25 3.71
C VAL A 90 0.04 12.58 2.55
N SER A 91 0.50 11.56 1.84
CA SER A 91 1.19 11.75 0.56
C SER A 91 0.24 12.40 -0.44
N GLY A 92 0.66 13.53 -1.01
CA GLY A 92 -0.07 14.21 -2.07
C GLY A 92 0.14 13.60 -3.46
N THR A 93 0.94 12.52 -3.54
CA THR A 93 1.40 11.92 -4.79
C THR A 93 1.13 10.43 -4.82
N THR A 94 0.86 9.89 -6.00
CA THR A 94 0.74 8.46 -6.26
C THR A 94 1.90 8.02 -7.16
N GLY A 95 2.48 6.85 -6.84
CA GLY A 95 3.61 6.30 -7.59
C GLY A 95 4.98 6.58 -6.97
N ALA A 96 5.93 5.68 -7.23
CA ALA A 96 7.24 5.66 -6.59
C ALA A 96 8.07 6.92 -6.85
N ALA A 97 8.13 7.38 -8.11
CA ALA A 97 8.94 8.54 -8.49
C ALA A 97 8.45 9.85 -7.85
N ALA A 98 7.14 10.06 -7.80
CA ALA A 98 6.55 11.26 -7.20
C ALA A 98 6.70 11.25 -5.67
N THR A 99 6.55 10.09 -5.03
CA THR A 99 6.80 9.92 -3.59
C THR A 99 8.27 10.15 -3.26
N LEU A 100 9.19 9.65 -4.08
CA LEU A 100 10.62 9.87 -3.92
C LEU A 100 10.96 11.37 -3.99
N ALA A 101 10.46 12.08 -5.01
CA ALA A 101 10.64 13.51 -5.14
C ALA A 101 10.08 14.31 -3.94
N GLN A 102 8.92 13.90 -3.41
CA GLN A 102 8.35 14.50 -2.20
C GLN A 102 9.27 14.33 -0.99
N ILE A 103 9.85 13.13 -0.82
CA ILE A 103 10.78 12.83 0.28
C ILE A 103 12.07 13.64 0.12
N GLU A 104 12.66 13.64 -1.08
CA GLU A 104 13.91 14.36 -1.37
C GLU A 104 13.76 15.88 -1.21
N ASN A 105 12.64 16.46 -1.63
CA ASN A 105 12.36 17.88 -1.47
C ASN A 105 12.04 18.29 -0.02
N ASN A 106 11.82 17.31 0.88
CA ASN A 106 11.46 17.53 2.28
C ASN A 106 12.35 16.67 3.21
N GLU A 107 13.64 16.59 2.94
CA GLU A 107 14.59 15.78 3.71
C GLU A 107 14.52 16.14 5.21
N GLY A 108 14.39 15.12 6.05
CA GLY A 108 14.26 15.27 7.50
C GLY A 108 12.87 15.68 8.01
N ALA A 109 11.88 15.87 7.12
CA ALA A 109 10.50 16.16 7.53
C ALA A 109 9.71 14.90 7.92
N PHE A 110 10.19 13.73 7.54
CA PHE A 110 9.55 12.44 7.81
C PHE A 110 10.49 11.52 8.58
N ASP A 111 9.94 10.80 9.55
CA ASP A 111 10.67 9.80 10.34
C ASP A 111 10.53 8.39 9.74
N LEU A 112 9.34 8.10 9.21
CA LEU A 112 9.04 6.84 8.54
C LEU A 112 7.99 7.08 7.44
N SER A 113 7.89 6.12 6.51
CA SER A 113 6.87 6.15 5.46
C SER A 113 6.24 4.78 5.27
N LEU A 114 4.99 4.77 4.86
CA LEU A 114 4.32 3.64 4.23
C LEU A 114 4.59 3.70 2.72
N GLY A 115 4.91 2.57 2.12
CA GLY A 115 5.03 2.48 0.67
C GLY A 115 5.36 1.08 0.18
N GLY A 116 5.25 0.91 -1.12
CA GLY A 116 5.50 -0.36 -1.80
C GLY A 116 6.99 -0.61 -2.09
N VAL A 117 7.28 -1.80 -2.59
CA VAL A 117 8.62 -2.29 -2.96
C VAL A 117 9.40 -1.34 -3.88
N PRO A 118 8.81 -0.76 -4.96
CA PRO A 118 9.57 0.11 -5.86
C PRO A 118 10.13 1.35 -5.15
N THR A 119 9.33 2.01 -4.33
CA THR A 119 9.74 3.22 -3.59
C THR A 119 10.81 2.88 -2.55
N ALA A 120 10.57 1.85 -1.73
CA ALA A 120 11.52 1.43 -0.69
C ALA A 120 12.87 1.00 -1.29
N ALA A 121 12.85 0.30 -2.42
CA ALA A 121 14.08 -0.13 -3.10
C ALA A 121 14.89 1.06 -3.62
N GLN A 122 14.26 2.05 -4.25
CA GLN A 122 14.93 3.26 -4.75
C GLN A 122 15.54 4.08 -3.60
N LEU A 123 14.77 4.30 -2.52
CA LEU A 123 15.27 4.98 -1.32
C LEU A 123 16.43 4.23 -0.67
N SER A 124 16.38 2.90 -0.65
CA SER A 124 17.47 2.06 -0.15
C SER A 124 18.75 2.20 -1.00
N GLN A 125 18.61 2.20 -2.33
CA GLN A 125 19.75 2.43 -3.26
C GLN A 125 20.35 3.84 -3.07
N ALA A 126 19.52 4.83 -2.83
CA ALA A 126 19.91 6.19 -2.49
C ALA A 126 20.49 6.32 -1.06
N LYS A 127 20.56 5.23 -0.29
CA LYS A 127 21.05 5.17 1.10
C LYS A 127 20.29 6.09 2.06
N GLN A 128 19.02 6.33 1.79
CA GLN A 128 18.15 7.17 2.61
C GLN A 128 17.44 6.40 3.72
N LEU A 129 17.37 5.07 3.64
CA LEU A 129 16.70 4.25 4.66
C LEU A 129 17.65 3.84 5.78
N ALA A 130 17.12 3.84 7.01
CA ALA A 130 17.74 3.18 8.14
C ALA A 130 17.49 1.67 8.04
N PRO A 131 18.51 0.81 8.19
CA PRO A 131 18.30 -0.64 8.25
C PRO A 131 17.39 -1.00 9.43
N LEU A 132 16.44 -1.90 9.19
CA LEU A 132 15.54 -2.39 10.26
C LEU A 132 16.35 -3.03 11.39
N ASP A 133 16.20 -2.49 12.60
CA ASP A 133 16.78 -3.06 13.81
C ASP A 133 15.86 -4.17 14.37
N ILE A 134 16.13 -5.40 13.97
CA ILE A 134 15.34 -6.58 14.40
C ILE A 134 15.41 -6.79 15.93
N ALA A 135 16.46 -6.35 16.60
CA ALA A 135 16.54 -6.46 18.05
C ALA A 135 15.55 -5.53 18.75
N LYS A 136 15.29 -4.35 18.15
CA LYS A 136 14.29 -3.37 18.64
C LYS A 136 12.87 -3.65 18.13
N VAL A 137 12.74 -4.42 17.03
CA VAL A 137 11.44 -4.79 16.42
C VAL A 137 11.25 -6.33 16.44
N PRO A 138 11.29 -6.99 17.61
CA PRO A 138 11.20 -8.44 17.68
C PRO A 138 9.89 -9.03 17.13
N ASN A 139 8.79 -8.26 17.14
CA ASN A 139 7.49 -8.69 16.62
C ASN A 139 7.48 -8.86 15.08
N VAL A 140 8.49 -8.37 14.36
CA VAL A 140 8.61 -8.65 12.91
C VAL A 140 8.66 -10.15 12.61
N LYS A 141 9.04 -10.97 13.58
CA LYS A 141 9.04 -12.45 13.46
C LYS A 141 7.63 -13.05 13.37
N LEU A 142 6.58 -12.31 13.77
CA LEU A 142 5.19 -12.72 13.62
C LEU A 142 4.73 -12.67 12.16
N VAL A 143 5.39 -11.84 11.35
CA VAL A 143 5.15 -11.75 9.90
C VAL A 143 5.89 -12.92 9.22
N PRO A 144 5.21 -13.73 8.38
CA PRO A 144 5.83 -14.83 7.66
C PRO A 144 7.03 -14.40 6.79
N ALA A 145 8.01 -15.31 6.65
CA ALA A 145 9.25 -15.03 5.93
C ALA A 145 9.03 -14.58 4.48
N ALA A 146 8.00 -15.08 3.80
CA ALA A 146 7.67 -14.70 2.43
C ALA A 146 7.45 -13.17 2.29
N PHE A 147 6.68 -12.56 3.19
CA PHE A 147 6.45 -11.11 3.18
C PHE A 147 7.70 -10.34 3.59
N ARG A 148 8.43 -10.81 4.61
CA ARG A 148 9.70 -10.18 5.05
C ARG A 148 10.77 -10.20 3.96
N THR A 149 10.81 -11.26 3.15
CA THR A 149 11.71 -11.36 2.00
C THR A 149 11.27 -10.45 0.85
N ALA A 150 9.96 -10.34 0.62
CA ALA A 150 9.42 -9.44 -0.39
C ALA A 150 9.62 -7.95 -0.03
N PHE A 151 9.62 -7.63 1.27
CA PHE A 151 9.80 -6.26 1.77
C PHE A 151 10.90 -6.20 2.85
N PRO A 152 12.19 -6.20 2.47
CA PRO A 152 13.31 -6.32 3.41
C PRO A 152 13.75 -5.00 4.07
N TRP A 153 13.13 -3.86 3.73
CA TRP A 153 13.58 -2.52 4.16
C TRP A 153 12.93 -2.03 5.46
N GLY A 154 11.96 -2.77 5.98
CA GLY A 154 11.20 -2.39 7.16
C GLY A 154 10.24 -3.50 7.59
N ILE A 155 9.07 -3.12 8.11
CA ILE A 155 8.02 -4.06 8.48
C ILE A 155 6.94 -4.14 7.38
N PRO A 156 6.63 -5.32 6.83
CA PRO A 156 5.43 -5.48 6.00
C PRO A 156 4.17 -5.18 6.82
N THR A 157 3.24 -4.40 6.28
CA THR A 157 1.99 -4.04 6.95
C THR A 157 0.77 -4.66 6.31
N ASP A 158 0.79 -4.80 5.00
CA ASP A 158 -0.30 -5.35 4.21
C ASP A 158 0.18 -5.82 2.85
N PHE A 159 -0.71 -6.47 2.12
CA PHE A 159 -0.46 -6.85 0.74
C PHE A 159 -1.77 -6.84 -0.05
N GLY A 160 -1.69 -6.80 -1.35
CA GLY A 160 -2.82 -6.94 -2.24
C GLY A 160 -2.52 -7.89 -3.39
N LYS A 161 -3.57 -8.51 -3.92
CA LYS A 161 -3.50 -9.44 -5.04
C LYS A 161 -4.31 -8.90 -6.21
N THR A 162 -3.74 -8.97 -7.39
CA THR A 162 -4.46 -8.65 -8.63
C THR A 162 -5.05 -9.91 -9.23
N GLY A 163 -6.36 -9.92 -9.31
CA GLY A 163 -7.13 -10.99 -9.92
C GLY A 163 -8.21 -10.42 -10.82
N PHE A 164 -9.31 -11.13 -10.99
CA PHE A 164 -10.47 -10.57 -11.63
C PHE A 164 -11.75 -10.91 -10.87
N ALA A 165 -12.77 -10.12 -11.10
CA ALA A 165 -14.11 -10.36 -10.58
C ALA A 165 -15.13 -10.29 -11.68
N TYR A 166 -16.25 -10.98 -11.50
CA TYR A 166 -17.37 -10.93 -12.43
C TYR A 166 -18.72 -10.92 -11.75
N ARG A 167 -19.73 -10.45 -12.45
CA ARG A 167 -21.14 -10.49 -12.07
C ARG A 167 -21.78 -11.81 -12.49
N LYS A 168 -22.05 -12.71 -11.53
CA LYS A 168 -22.66 -14.03 -11.80
C LYS A 168 -24.08 -13.99 -12.34
N ASP A 169 -24.76 -12.85 -12.24
CA ASP A 169 -26.09 -12.61 -12.80
C ASP A 169 -26.06 -11.99 -14.19
N LEU A 170 -24.89 -11.47 -14.65
CA LEU A 170 -24.72 -10.90 -15.98
C LEU A 170 -23.96 -11.81 -16.94
N ILE A 171 -23.17 -12.76 -16.42
CA ILE A 171 -22.48 -13.76 -17.24
C ILE A 171 -22.82 -15.18 -16.78
N SER A 172 -23.00 -16.09 -17.72
CA SER A 172 -23.34 -17.49 -17.45
C SER A 172 -22.12 -18.35 -17.18
N GLU A 173 -21.00 -17.97 -17.78
CA GLU A 173 -19.71 -18.63 -17.60
C GLU A 173 -19.17 -18.41 -16.17
N ARG A 174 -18.33 -19.34 -15.76
CA ARG A 174 -17.70 -19.30 -14.44
C ARG A 174 -16.19 -19.41 -14.63
N PRO A 175 -15.54 -18.36 -15.21
CA PRO A 175 -14.11 -18.42 -15.48
C PRO A 175 -13.31 -18.57 -14.17
N THR A 176 -12.29 -19.42 -14.21
CA THR A 176 -11.40 -19.74 -13.08
C THR A 176 -9.93 -19.44 -13.37
N SER A 177 -9.64 -18.98 -14.58
CA SER A 177 -8.30 -18.74 -15.09
C SER A 177 -8.21 -17.46 -15.92
N TRP A 178 -7.01 -16.88 -16.00
CA TRP A 178 -6.74 -15.77 -16.93
C TRP A 178 -7.03 -16.15 -18.37
N LYS A 179 -6.66 -17.38 -18.76
CA LYS A 179 -6.90 -17.89 -20.13
C LYS A 179 -8.39 -17.90 -20.48
N GLU A 180 -9.23 -18.35 -19.54
CA GLU A 180 -10.69 -18.33 -19.74
C GLU A 180 -11.23 -16.90 -19.81
N LEU A 181 -10.75 -15.99 -18.94
CA LEU A 181 -11.12 -14.58 -19.01
C LEU A 181 -10.79 -13.99 -20.37
N PHE A 182 -9.57 -14.23 -20.90
CA PHE A 182 -9.16 -13.69 -22.20
C PHE A 182 -9.96 -14.30 -23.36
N ALA A 183 -10.33 -15.57 -23.27
CA ALA A 183 -11.21 -16.21 -24.26
C ALA A 183 -12.63 -15.64 -24.26
N LEU A 184 -13.11 -15.17 -23.10
CA LEU A 184 -14.43 -14.55 -22.97
C LEU A 184 -14.44 -13.07 -23.37
N ALA A 185 -13.29 -12.41 -23.47
CA ALA A 185 -13.22 -10.97 -23.72
C ALA A 185 -13.96 -10.52 -24.98
N PRO A 186 -13.91 -11.22 -26.14
CA PRO A 186 -14.68 -10.84 -27.32
C PRO A 186 -16.20 -10.86 -27.10
N LYS A 187 -16.70 -11.85 -26.34
CA LYS A 187 -18.13 -11.98 -26.02
C LYS A 187 -18.63 -10.85 -25.14
N TYR A 188 -17.79 -10.37 -24.21
CA TYR A 188 -18.12 -9.31 -23.26
C TYR A 188 -17.43 -7.98 -23.58
N SER A 189 -17.08 -7.77 -24.88
CA SER A 189 -16.45 -6.54 -25.34
C SER A 189 -17.27 -5.30 -24.93
N GLY A 190 -16.59 -4.28 -24.39
CA GLY A 190 -17.23 -3.08 -23.85
C GLY A 190 -17.93 -3.26 -22.50
N LYS A 191 -17.72 -4.42 -21.83
CA LYS A 191 -18.24 -4.73 -20.48
C LYS A 191 -17.14 -5.16 -19.50
N ILE A 192 -15.88 -4.93 -19.86
CA ILE A 192 -14.71 -5.30 -19.06
C ILE A 192 -13.99 -4.04 -18.63
N THR A 193 -13.78 -3.87 -17.32
CA THR A 193 -12.95 -2.78 -16.76
C THR A 193 -11.62 -3.33 -16.27
N MET A 194 -10.61 -2.48 -16.20
CA MET A 194 -9.27 -2.84 -15.73
C MET A 194 -8.68 -1.69 -14.94
N LEU A 195 -8.00 -1.97 -13.83
CA LEU A 195 -7.26 -0.97 -13.07
C LEU A 195 -6.07 -0.43 -13.88
N LYS A 196 -5.71 0.84 -13.66
CA LYS A 196 -4.59 1.52 -14.31
C LYS A 196 -3.34 1.48 -13.43
N TYR A 197 -2.76 0.29 -13.30
CA TYR A 197 -1.49 0.09 -12.61
C TYR A 197 -0.60 -0.82 -13.44
N ASP A 198 0.54 -0.27 -13.88
CA ASP A 198 1.43 -0.87 -14.87
C ASP A 198 2.02 -2.21 -14.40
N THR A 199 2.59 -2.26 -13.20
CA THR A 199 3.26 -3.46 -12.66
C THR A 199 2.26 -4.58 -12.41
N ASP A 200 1.13 -4.27 -11.80
CA ASP A 200 0.09 -5.23 -11.44
C ASP A 200 -0.57 -5.86 -12.68
N ILE A 201 -0.87 -5.03 -13.68
CA ILE A 201 -1.47 -5.53 -14.93
C ILE A 201 -0.47 -6.32 -15.75
N GLN A 202 0.75 -5.79 -15.95
CA GLN A 202 1.80 -6.54 -16.65
C GLN A 202 2.10 -7.86 -15.92
N GLY A 203 2.17 -7.84 -14.59
CA GLY A 203 2.34 -9.03 -13.77
C GLY A 203 1.23 -10.06 -13.97
N SER A 204 -0.02 -9.62 -14.04
CA SER A 204 -1.19 -10.48 -14.29
C SER A 204 -1.14 -11.14 -15.68
N PHE A 205 -0.81 -10.37 -16.72
CA PHE A 205 -0.65 -10.91 -18.07
C PHE A 205 0.56 -11.85 -18.19
N LEU A 206 1.66 -11.59 -17.48
CA LEU A 206 2.79 -12.52 -17.39
C LEU A 206 2.38 -13.83 -16.73
N LYS A 207 1.62 -13.78 -15.63
CA LYS A 207 1.07 -14.98 -14.99
C LYS A 207 0.18 -15.79 -15.90
N ALA A 208 -0.69 -15.14 -16.65
CA ALA A 208 -1.55 -15.76 -17.65
C ALA A 208 -0.76 -16.54 -18.71
N LEU A 209 0.43 -16.08 -19.05
CA LEU A 209 1.36 -16.72 -19.98
C LEU A 209 2.29 -17.75 -19.32
N GLY A 210 2.16 -17.98 -18.01
CA GLY A 210 3.02 -18.89 -17.24
C GLY A 210 4.41 -18.35 -16.95
N TYR A 211 4.61 -17.02 -17.06
CA TYR A 211 5.90 -16.38 -16.80
C TYR A 211 5.96 -15.81 -15.38
N SER A 212 7.18 -15.51 -14.95
CA SER A 212 7.40 -14.78 -13.70
C SER A 212 6.94 -13.33 -13.84
N VAL A 213 6.25 -12.79 -12.81
CA VAL A 213 5.94 -11.34 -12.73
C VAL A 213 7.22 -10.49 -12.76
N ASN A 214 8.33 -11.05 -12.30
CA ASN A 214 9.64 -10.40 -12.22
C ASN A 214 10.58 -10.76 -13.39
N THR A 215 10.05 -11.28 -14.49
CA THR A 215 10.89 -11.62 -15.64
C THR A 215 11.60 -10.40 -16.22
N LYS A 216 12.85 -10.59 -16.64
CA LYS A 216 13.65 -9.63 -17.42
C LYS A 216 13.88 -10.11 -18.86
N VAL A 217 13.27 -11.24 -19.22
CA VAL A 217 13.43 -11.84 -20.54
C VAL A 217 12.60 -11.07 -21.55
N GLN A 218 13.26 -10.42 -22.49
CA GLN A 218 12.63 -9.52 -23.46
C GLN A 218 11.54 -10.21 -24.30
N SER A 219 11.76 -11.46 -24.74
CA SER A 219 10.76 -12.21 -25.53
C SER A 219 9.48 -12.49 -24.73
N GLN A 220 9.58 -12.71 -23.40
CA GLN A 220 8.42 -12.88 -22.52
C GLN A 220 7.65 -11.57 -22.34
N LEU A 221 8.37 -10.44 -22.22
CA LEU A 221 7.75 -9.11 -22.12
C LEU A 221 7.06 -8.71 -23.43
N GLN A 222 7.65 -9.06 -24.57
CA GLN A 222 7.01 -8.87 -25.89
C GLN A 222 5.76 -9.74 -26.07
N ALA A 223 5.79 -11.00 -25.59
CA ALA A 223 4.62 -11.88 -25.60
C ALA A 223 3.49 -11.31 -24.71
N MET A 224 3.83 -10.81 -23.53
CA MET A 224 2.91 -10.10 -22.65
C MET A 224 2.29 -8.87 -23.33
N GLN A 225 3.11 -8.02 -23.93
CA GLN A 225 2.66 -6.82 -24.63
C GLN A 225 1.69 -7.16 -25.77
N LYS A 226 2.02 -8.17 -26.57
CA LYS A 226 1.12 -8.66 -27.63
C LYS A 226 -0.24 -9.11 -27.07
N GLN A 227 -0.24 -9.83 -25.95
CA GLN A 227 -1.47 -10.28 -25.31
C GLN A 227 -2.29 -9.09 -24.75
N MET A 228 -1.64 -8.12 -24.14
CA MET A 228 -2.27 -6.90 -23.64
C MET A 228 -2.92 -6.11 -24.78
N LEU A 229 -2.21 -5.88 -25.87
CA LEU A 229 -2.72 -5.18 -27.05
C LEU A 229 -3.90 -5.91 -27.70
N SER A 230 -3.90 -7.26 -27.71
CA SER A 230 -5.04 -8.03 -28.21
C SER A 230 -6.27 -7.98 -27.30
N PHE A 231 -6.07 -7.75 -26.02
CA PHE A 231 -7.15 -7.64 -25.03
C PHE A 231 -7.77 -6.24 -24.97
N LYS A 232 -6.96 -5.20 -25.22
CA LYS A 232 -7.35 -3.78 -25.12
C LYS A 232 -8.67 -3.42 -25.85
N PRO A 233 -8.94 -3.86 -27.11
CA PRO A 233 -10.18 -3.51 -27.82
C PRO A 233 -11.46 -4.00 -27.12
N HIS A 234 -11.35 -4.91 -26.18
CA HIS A 234 -12.48 -5.45 -25.43
C HIS A 234 -12.77 -4.70 -24.14
N LEU A 235 -11.87 -3.80 -23.72
CA LEU A 235 -12.05 -3.01 -22.50
C LEU A 235 -13.13 -1.93 -22.71
N GLN A 236 -13.96 -1.75 -21.70
CA GLN A 236 -14.84 -0.61 -21.54
C GLN A 236 -14.05 0.61 -21.07
N ALA A 237 -13.16 0.39 -20.10
CA ALA A 237 -12.35 1.44 -19.50
C ALA A 237 -11.12 0.87 -18.76
N ILE A 238 -10.07 1.70 -18.72
CA ILE A 238 -8.91 1.55 -17.83
C ILE A 238 -9.06 2.64 -16.76
N LEU A 239 -9.13 2.23 -15.49
CA LEU A 239 -9.59 3.08 -14.39
C LEU A 239 -8.45 3.46 -13.45
N GLU A 240 -8.39 4.72 -13.02
CA GLU A 240 -7.43 5.20 -12.00
C GLU A 240 -7.99 5.10 -10.57
N THR A 241 -9.30 5.04 -10.43
CA THR A 241 -10.02 4.97 -9.14
C THR A 241 -11.37 4.27 -9.33
N ASP A 242 -12.01 3.89 -8.22
CA ASP A 242 -13.37 3.32 -8.23
C ASP A 242 -13.48 2.05 -9.11
N TYR A 243 -12.42 1.22 -9.09
CA TYR A 243 -12.22 0.07 -9.99
C TYR A 243 -13.44 -0.86 -10.07
N SER A 244 -14.07 -1.15 -8.92
CA SER A 244 -15.22 -2.04 -8.82
C SER A 244 -16.58 -1.36 -9.05
N LYS A 245 -16.63 -0.05 -9.32
CA LYS A 245 -17.90 0.69 -9.46
C LYS A 245 -18.79 0.10 -10.56
N GLY A 246 -18.22 -0.21 -11.70
CA GLY A 246 -18.95 -0.82 -12.82
C GLY A 246 -19.59 -2.16 -12.45
N LEU A 247 -18.91 -2.99 -11.66
CA LEU A 247 -19.46 -4.24 -11.15
C LEU A 247 -20.63 -3.99 -10.16
N ILE A 248 -20.51 -3.01 -9.28
CA ILE A 248 -21.57 -2.69 -8.32
C ILE A 248 -22.85 -2.25 -9.05
N GLU A 249 -22.69 -1.36 -10.02
CA GLU A 249 -23.79 -0.75 -10.78
C GLU A 249 -24.31 -1.62 -11.94
N GLY A 250 -23.56 -2.66 -12.34
CA GLY A 250 -23.90 -3.54 -13.47
C GLY A 250 -23.59 -2.95 -14.84
N THR A 251 -22.86 -1.85 -14.90
CA THR A 251 -22.36 -1.26 -16.16
C THR A 251 -21.19 -2.04 -16.74
N ALA A 252 -20.39 -2.71 -15.88
CA ALA A 252 -19.41 -3.72 -16.25
C ALA A 252 -19.84 -5.11 -15.77
N SER A 253 -19.51 -6.14 -16.55
CA SER A 253 -19.74 -7.53 -16.20
C SER A 253 -18.52 -8.22 -15.62
N ILE A 254 -17.33 -7.74 -15.95
CA ILE A 254 -16.03 -8.26 -15.53
C ILE A 254 -15.11 -7.09 -15.17
N ALA A 255 -14.26 -7.26 -14.16
CA ALA A 255 -13.20 -6.31 -13.83
C ALA A 255 -11.90 -7.04 -13.49
N ILE A 256 -10.76 -6.58 -14.01
CA ILE A 256 -9.44 -6.90 -13.48
C ILE A 256 -9.18 -5.89 -12.37
N ASP A 257 -9.04 -6.37 -11.13
CA ASP A 257 -9.16 -5.51 -9.96
C ASP A 257 -8.36 -6.07 -8.78
N TYR A 258 -8.24 -5.30 -7.72
CA TYR A 258 -7.65 -5.72 -6.45
C TYR A 258 -8.64 -6.51 -5.58
N ASP A 259 -8.11 -7.43 -4.82
CA ASP A 259 -8.85 -8.27 -3.87
C ASP A 259 -9.65 -7.46 -2.84
N TYR A 260 -9.08 -6.37 -2.29
CA TYR A 260 -9.74 -5.54 -1.28
C TYR A 260 -10.85 -4.65 -1.86
N ASP A 261 -10.68 -4.15 -3.09
CA ASP A 261 -11.72 -3.39 -3.77
C ASP A 261 -12.91 -4.28 -4.11
N VAL A 262 -12.64 -5.49 -4.61
CA VAL A 262 -13.67 -6.50 -4.85
C VAL A 262 -14.37 -6.91 -3.56
N ALA A 263 -13.64 -7.08 -2.45
CA ALA A 263 -14.26 -7.38 -1.15
C ALA A 263 -15.22 -6.27 -0.70
N ALA A 264 -14.82 -5.01 -0.89
CA ALA A 264 -15.68 -3.86 -0.61
C ALA A 264 -16.91 -3.79 -1.54
N ALA A 265 -16.74 -4.20 -2.81
CA ALA A 265 -17.82 -4.28 -3.78
C ALA A 265 -18.82 -5.42 -3.48
N GLN A 266 -18.32 -6.58 -3.05
CA GLN A 266 -19.15 -7.72 -2.63
C GLN A 266 -20.09 -7.39 -1.47
N ALA A 267 -19.65 -6.51 -0.55
CA ALA A 267 -20.50 -6.03 0.52
C ALA A 267 -21.71 -5.19 0.01
N LYS A 268 -21.62 -4.62 -1.18
CA LYS A 268 -22.67 -3.82 -1.83
C LYS A 268 -23.48 -4.63 -2.83
N ASN A 269 -22.88 -5.64 -3.45
CA ASN A 269 -23.53 -6.49 -4.45
C ASN A 269 -23.04 -7.94 -4.37
N HIS A 270 -23.84 -8.82 -3.79
CA HIS A 270 -23.51 -10.23 -3.58
C HIS A 270 -23.46 -11.09 -4.88
N ASN A 271 -23.77 -10.49 -6.04
CA ASN A 271 -23.58 -11.13 -7.33
C ASN A 271 -22.15 -11.01 -7.86
N ILE A 272 -21.29 -10.24 -7.19
CA ILE A 272 -19.88 -10.11 -7.53
C ILE A 272 -19.11 -11.32 -7.00
N VAL A 273 -18.39 -12.00 -7.88
CA VAL A 273 -17.56 -13.16 -7.56
C VAL A 273 -16.10 -12.79 -7.78
N TRP A 274 -15.28 -12.94 -6.75
CA TRP A 274 -13.83 -12.85 -6.86
C TRP A 274 -13.26 -14.16 -7.41
N VAL A 275 -12.30 -14.05 -8.31
CA VAL A 275 -11.59 -15.20 -8.86
C VAL A 275 -10.09 -15.05 -8.64
N PRO A 276 -9.48 -15.93 -7.83
CA PRO A 276 -8.03 -16.12 -7.80
C PRO A 276 -7.64 -17.06 -8.96
N PRO A 277 -7.08 -16.55 -10.07
CA PRO A 277 -6.84 -17.36 -11.26
C PRO A 277 -5.91 -18.54 -11.01
N THR A 278 -6.17 -19.65 -11.72
CA THR A 278 -5.42 -20.92 -11.54
C THR A 278 -3.94 -20.79 -11.90
N GLU A 279 -3.58 -19.91 -12.84
CA GLU A 279 -2.18 -19.61 -13.20
C GLU A 279 -1.44 -18.82 -12.13
N GLY A 280 -2.17 -18.26 -11.17
CA GLY A 280 -1.66 -17.43 -10.08
C GLY A 280 -1.87 -15.94 -10.28
N MET A 281 -1.43 -15.18 -9.30
CA MET A 281 -1.67 -13.74 -9.20
C MET A 281 -0.36 -12.97 -9.03
N ALA A 282 -0.28 -11.80 -9.63
CA ALA A 282 0.64 -10.75 -9.20
C ALA A 282 0.16 -10.19 -7.85
N ALA A 283 1.10 -9.81 -6.99
CA ALA A 283 0.79 -9.21 -5.71
C ALA A 283 1.87 -8.19 -5.33
N TYR A 284 1.44 -7.12 -4.69
CA TYR A 284 2.34 -6.18 -4.04
C TYR A 284 2.42 -6.45 -2.53
N VAL A 285 3.48 -5.96 -1.92
CA VAL A 285 3.61 -5.83 -0.46
C VAL A 285 3.90 -4.38 -0.15
N GLU A 286 3.17 -3.83 0.80
CA GLU A 286 3.47 -2.53 1.37
C GLU A 286 3.97 -2.68 2.80
N GLY A 287 4.69 -1.66 3.26
CA GLY A 287 5.24 -1.71 4.60
C GLY A 287 5.76 -0.36 5.08
N TRP A 288 6.07 -0.31 6.35
CA TRP A 288 6.71 0.85 6.96
C TRP A 288 8.22 0.70 6.91
N TYR A 289 8.90 1.73 6.44
CA TYR A 289 10.35 1.87 6.47
C TYR A 289 10.76 3.20 7.10
N ALA A 290 11.88 3.19 7.81
CA ALA A 290 12.41 4.35 8.52
C ALA A 290 13.42 5.13 7.68
N PHE A 291 13.41 6.47 7.80
CA PHE A 291 14.43 7.31 7.17
C PHE A 291 15.67 7.41 8.04
N LYS A 292 16.85 7.34 7.42
CA LYS A 292 18.13 7.50 8.08
C LYS A 292 18.31 8.91 8.71
N SER A 293 17.64 9.91 8.14
CA SER A 293 17.63 11.30 8.63
C SER A 293 16.75 11.50 9.86
N SER A 294 15.94 10.52 10.26
CA SER A 294 15.09 10.62 11.46
C SER A 294 15.90 10.88 12.72
N LYS A 295 15.45 11.83 13.50
CA LYS A 295 15.97 12.13 14.86
C LYS A 295 15.31 11.28 15.94
N HIS A 296 14.33 10.46 15.57
CA HIS A 296 13.47 9.68 16.46
C HIS A 296 13.55 8.17 16.18
N LEU A 297 14.68 7.66 15.66
CA LEU A 297 14.80 6.25 15.23
C LEU A 297 14.38 5.25 16.32
N ASP A 298 14.73 5.50 17.58
CA ASP A 298 14.32 4.62 18.69
C ASP A 298 12.80 4.59 18.83
N GLY A 299 12.14 5.75 18.77
CA GLY A 299 10.69 5.85 18.76
C GLY A 299 10.03 5.20 17.53
N VAL A 300 10.68 5.29 16.38
CA VAL A 300 10.20 4.62 15.15
C VAL A 300 10.24 3.10 15.32
N TRP A 301 11.32 2.53 15.86
CA TRP A 301 11.43 1.11 16.14
C TRP A 301 10.39 0.64 17.18
N ASP A 302 10.18 1.42 18.23
CA ASP A 302 9.16 1.13 19.24
C ASP A 302 7.74 1.16 18.62
N LEU A 303 7.45 2.16 17.77
CA LEU A 303 6.18 2.24 17.05
C LEU A 303 5.97 1.06 16.10
N MET A 304 7.00 0.67 15.34
CA MET A 304 6.94 -0.50 14.45
C MET A 304 6.70 -1.79 15.25
N ASN A 305 7.38 -1.96 16.36
CA ASN A 305 7.20 -3.12 17.23
C ASN A 305 5.83 -3.13 17.92
N PHE A 306 5.32 -1.96 18.31
CA PHE A 306 3.97 -1.78 18.85
C PHE A 306 2.90 -2.08 17.81
N HIS A 307 3.07 -1.59 16.57
CA HIS A 307 2.19 -1.89 15.45
C HIS A 307 2.02 -3.39 15.24
N LEU A 308 3.12 -4.13 15.24
CA LEU A 308 3.13 -5.58 15.03
C LEU A 308 2.68 -6.40 16.25
N GLN A 309 2.16 -5.79 17.32
CA GLN A 309 1.42 -6.53 18.33
C GLN A 309 0.08 -6.97 17.73
N PRO A 310 -0.31 -8.26 17.81
CA PRO A 310 -1.46 -8.78 17.06
C PRO A 310 -2.76 -8.01 17.20
N LYS A 311 -3.02 -7.42 18.38
CA LYS A 311 -4.22 -6.63 18.64
C LYS A 311 -4.15 -5.24 17.97
N ASN A 312 -2.99 -4.61 17.97
CA ASN A 312 -2.78 -3.30 17.36
C ASN A 312 -2.79 -3.43 15.84
N TYR A 313 -2.07 -4.42 15.32
CA TYR A 313 -2.07 -4.76 13.90
C TYR A 313 -3.49 -5.04 13.38
N ALA A 314 -4.29 -5.82 14.12
CA ALA A 314 -5.67 -6.05 13.75
C ALA A 314 -6.52 -4.76 13.73
N SER A 315 -6.21 -3.78 14.60
CA SER A 315 -6.90 -2.47 14.57
C SER A 315 -6.64 -1.72 13.25
N PHE A 316 -5.38 -1.76 12.76
CA PHE A 316 -5.01 -1.22 11.45
C PHE A 316 -5.78 -1.92 10.32
N ILE A 317 -5.76 -3.25 10.26
CA ILE A 317 -6.46 -4.04 9.24
C ILE A 317 -7.99 -3.81 9.30
N ASN A 318 -8.57 -3.73 10.49
CA ASN A 318 -10.00 -3.46 10.65
C ASN A 318 -10.40 -2.06 10.15
N THR A 319 -9.47 -1.11 10.20
CA THR A 319 -9.66 0.27 9.71
C THR A 319 -9.52 0.35 8.19
N THR A 320 -8.47 -0.24 7.64
CA THR A 320 -8.14 -0.15 6.20
C THR A 320 -8.97 -1.12 5.36
N GLY A 321 -9.30 -2.29 5.91
CA GLY A 321 -9.93 -3.39 5.16
C GLY A 321 -8.95 -4.14 4.24
N ALA A 322 -7.63 -3.90 4.39
CA ALA A 322 -6.59 -4.55 3.61
C ALA A 322 -6.46 -6.05 3.92
N ALA A 323 -5.83 -6.79 3.03
CA ALA A 323 -5.39 -8.15 3.31
C ALA A 323 -4.20 -8.11 4.29
N TYR A 324 -4.17 -9.05 5.23
CA TYR A 324 -3.24 -9.02 6.35
C TYR A 324 -2.05 -9.95 6.17
N VAL A 325 -0.88 -9.49 6.62
CA VAL A 325 0.39 -10.24 6.54
C VAL A 325 0.72 -10.99 7.83
N GLU A 326 -0.01 -10.75 8.94
CA GLU A 326 0.27 -11.33 10.25
C GLU A 326 -0.86 -12.29 10.70
N PRO A 327 -0.70 -13.62 10.53
CA PRO A 327 -1.73 -14.59 10.90
C PRO A 327 -2.05 -14.63 12.40
N ALA A 328 -1.12 -14.23 13.28
CA ALA A 328 -1.34 -14.20 14.73
C ALA A 328 -2.43 -13.17 15.13
N ALA A 329 -2.68 -12.17 14.29
CA ALA A 329 -3.68 -11.15 14.50
C ALA A 329 -5.11 -11.58 14.12
N GLU A 330 -5.27 -12.68 13.38
CA GLU A 330 -6.54 -13.10 12.76
C GLU A 330 -7.70 -13.15 13.76
N LYS A 331 -7.46 -13.64 14.97
CA LYS A 331 -8.48 -13.70 16.04
C LYS A 331 -9.03 -12.34 16.50
N TYR A 332 -8.35 -11.25 16.18
CA TYR A 332 -8.75 -9.87 16.47
C TYR A 332 -9.27 -9.12 15.24
N ILE A 333 -9.10 -9.70 14.04
CA ILE A 333 -9.57 -9.14 12.79
C ILE A 333 -11.07 -9.43 12.63
N LEU A 334 -11.81 -8.46 12.12
CA LEU A 334 -13.26 -8.58 11.92
C LEU A 334 -13.59 -9.72 10.95
N LYS A 335 -14.62 -10.51 11.27
CA LYS A 335 -15.04 -11.64 10.44
C LYS A 335 -15.34 -11.26 8.99
N ARG A 336 -15.84 -10.06 8.74
CA ARG A 336 -16.05 -9.57 7.35
C ARG A 336 -14.78 -9.58 6.49
N ILE A 337 -13.59 -9.56 7.11
CA ILE A 337 -12.29 -9.65 6.46
C ILE A 337 -11.82 -11.10 6.43
N THR A 338 -11.76 -11.76 7.60
CA THR A 338 -11.20 -13.13 7.70
C THR A 338 -12.05 -14.20 7.02
N SER A 339 -13.36 -13.99 6.88
CA SER A 339 -14.25 -14.91 6.15
C SER A 339 -14.45 -14.54 4.67
N ASN A 340 -13.92 -13.42 4.22
CA ASN A 340 -13.99 -13.06 2.80
C ASN A 340 -12.91 -13.80 2.00
N PRO A 341 -13.25 -14.65 1.01
CA PRO A 341 -12.27 -15.44 0.26
C PRO A 341 -11.23 -14.60 -0.49
N SER A 342 -11.51 -13.31 -0.80
CA SER A 342 -10.56 -12.43 -1.45
C SER A 342 -9.48 -11.92 -0.48
N LEU A 343 -9.80 -11.76 0.82
CA LEU A 343 -8.93 -11.15 1.83
C LEU A 343 -8.33 -12.15 2.81
N ALA A 344 -9.01 -13.29 3.02
CA ALA A 344 -8.59 -14.30 3.98
C ALA A 344 -7.17 -14.80 3.70
N TYR A 345 -6.43 -15.11 4.77
CA TYR A 345 -5.12 -15.71 4.71
C TYR A 345 -5.22 -17.19 4.28
N ASP A 346 -5.31 -17.40 2.96
CA ASP A 346 -5.39 -18.74 2.38
C ASP A 346 -4.02 -19.20 1.87
N LYS A 347 -3.45 -20.21 2.52
CA LYS A 347 -2.14 -20.76 2.17
C LYS A 347 -2.08 -21.32 0.73
N GLN A 348 -3.19 -21.85 0.21
CA GLN A 348 -3.23 -22.39 -1.14
C GLN A 348 -3.23 -21.27 -2.18
N GLN A 349 -3.94 -20.17 -1.92
CA GLN A 349 -3.88 -18.97 -2.76
C GLN A 349 -2.49 -18.34 -2.70
N LEU A 350 -1.93 -18.19 -1.49
CA LEU A 350 -0.59 -17.60 -1.31
C LEU A 350 0.52 -18.41 -2.00
N ALA A 351 0.38 -19.72 -2.11
CA ALA A 351 1.34 -20.56 -2.85
C ALA A 351 1.35 -20.26 -4.36
N ARG A 352 0.30 -19.60 -4.90
CA ARG A 352 0.18 -19.21 -6.31
C ARG A 352 0.40 -17.70 -6.51
N VAL A 353 0.60 -16.96 -5.44
CA VAL A 353 0.94 -15.53 -5.49
C VAL A 353 2.43 -15.39 -5.79
N GLN A 354 2.76 -14.44 -6.64
CA GLN A 354 4.14 -13.99 -6.83
C GLN A 354 4.24 -12.50 -6.55
N PHE A 355 5.04 -12.16 -5.55
CA PHE A 355 5.27 -10.76 -5.19
C PHE A 355 6.10 -10.05 -6.25
N GLU A 356 5.70 -8.84 -6.56
CA GLU A 356 6.44 -7.93 -7.41
C GLU A 356 7.71 -7.48 -6.71
N GLY A 357 8.81 -7.51 -7.46
CA GLY A 357 10.11 -7.09 -7.00
C GLY A 357 10.60 -5.85 -7.75
N TYR A 358 11.53 -5.12 -7.16
CA TYR A 358 12.22 -4.07 -7.87
C TYR A 358 13.27 -4.66 -8.81
N LEU A 359 13.14 -4.40 -10.10
CA LEU A 359 13.94 -5.02 -11.16
C LEU A 359 15.15 -4.17 -11.60
N GLY A 360 15.33 -3.02 -10.99
CA GLY A 360 16.32 -2.00 -11.36
C GLY A 360 15.76 -0.96 -12.34
N PRO A 361 16.47 0.19 -12.49
CA PRO A 361 15.95 1.34 -13.23
C PRO A 361 15.76 1.06 -14.72
N GLU A 362 16.68 0.35 -15.35
CA GLU A 362 16.61 0.01 -16.78
C GLU A 362 15.36 -0.83 -17.09
N GLN A 363 15.12 -1.88 -16.29
CA GLN A 363 13.99 -2.76 -16.48
C GLN A 363 12.66 -2.06 -16.15
N ALA A 364 12.65 -1.20 -15.14
CA ALA A 364 11.49 -0.38 -14.80
C ALA A 364 11.14 0.58 -15.95
N ALA A 365 12.14 1.26 -16.52
CA ALA A 365 11.95 2.14 -17.67
C ALA A 365 11.45 1.39 -18.92
N TYR A 366 11.97 0.18 -19.18
CA TYR A 366 11.50 -0.62 -20.31
C TYR A 366 10.03 -1.05 -20.13
N ARG A 367 9.65 -1.48 -18.93
CA ARG A 367 8.25 -1.84 -18.63
C ARG A 367 7.31 -0.63 -18.69
N ALA A 368 7.75 0.51 -18.18
CA ALA A 368 6.98 1.75 -18.29
C ALA A 368 6.73 2.13 -19.76
N LYS A 369 7.75 2.00 -20.63
CA LYS A 369 7.58 2.21 -22.07
C LYS A 369 6.53 1.28 -22.69
N LEU A 370 6.56 -0.02 -22.37
CA LEU A 370 5.55 -0.97 -22.84
C LEU A 370 4.16 -0.60 -22.35
N TRP A 371 4.05 -0.06 -21.13
CA TRP A 371 2.78 0.38 -20.59
C TRP A 371 2.23 1.61 -21.32
N GLU A 372 3.05 2.62 -21.59
CA GLU A 372 2.66 3.78 -22.40
C GLU A 372 2.23 3.37 -23.82
N GLU A 373 3.01 2.52 -24.47
CA GLU A 373 2.64 1.96 -25.79
C GLU A 373 1.28 1.23 -25.76
N PHE A 374 0.97 0.54 -24.66
CA PHE A 374 -0.34 -0.08 -24.46
C PHE A 374 -1.44 0.97 -24.26
N LEU A 375 -1.19 2.04 -23.49
CA LEU A 375 -2.19 3.08 -23.25
C LEU A 375 -2.51 3.87 -24.54
N ASP A 376 -1.52 4.08 -25.39
CA ASP A 376 -1.64 4.87 -26.62
C ASP A 376 -2.24 4.10 -27.80
N ALA A 377 -2.19 2.76 -27.81
CA ALA A 377 -2.72 1.92 -28.87
C ALA A 377 -4.25 1.94 -28.93
#